data_3895570f92d73401d9bb16bb575621c2
#
_entry.id   3895570f92d73401d9bb16bb575621c2
#
_cell.length_a   1.000
_cell.length_b   1.000
_cell.length_c   1.000
_cell.angle_alpha   90.00
_cell.angle_beta   90.00
_cell.angle_gamma   90.00
#
_symmetry.space_group_name_H-M   'P 1'
#
loop_
_entity.id
_entity.type
_entity.pdbx_description
1 polymer ?
#
loop_
_entity_poly.entity_id
_entity_poly.type
_entity_poly.pdbx_seq_one_letter_code
_entity_poly.pdbx_strand_id
1 'polypeptide(L)'
;MKKWLVLLVLLCSVGMLGCQQQSASEQQTDSAETPAAKPTEQQEPPKQTESTKQPVGQTKIIPAPIPVINIIDPTSNKLIHTLTPIDLGYEMDIAAYIVKIEQFAKELARGIDGKAGYDQRMVLDRLDEHGNLIKGNPLILLRESVLVERIMEASASGGTIELPIDVLESGYDSEDIPHLEEVAIASYTTYFNPTDAGRNKNIELSAAAINKIIVGKGDQFSFNTVVGPRDEASGYQPAPEIINKKRVMGIGGGICQTSSTLFNAVDQLPVKYIERHHHSLDIGYVPKGRDATVSYGGLDFRFRNTAGAPFLIKAIYGKDFLTIEITTAEKYIDVFK
;
A
#
# COMPACT_ATOMS: atom_id res chain seq x y z
N MET A 1 -53.64 -13.92 -27.39
CA MET A 1 -53.69 -15.37 -27.72
C MET A 1 -52.34 -15.99 -27.39
N LYS A 2 -52.39 -17.06 -26.55
CA LYS A 2 -51.35 -18.09 -26.22
C LYS A 2 -49.98 -17.57 -25.70
N LYS A 3 -49.77 -17.52 -24.39
CA LYS A 3 -49.25 -18.46 -23.36
C LYS A 3 -48.31 -19.54 -23.95
N TRP A 4 -47.04 -19.51 -23.56
CA TRP A 4 -46.28 -20.72 -23.23
C TRP A 4 -45.28 -20.45 -22.10
N LEU A 5 -45.58 -21.11 -21.01
CA LEU A 5 -44.79 -21.30 -19.80
C LEU A 5 -43.92 -22.54 -20.07
N VAL A 6 -42.65 -22.49 -19.82
CA VAL A 6 -41.87 -23.73 -19.61
C VAL A 6 -41.08 -23.55 -18.29
N LEU A 7 -41.60 -24.25 -17.31
CA LEU A 7 -41.00 -24.53 -16.00
C LEU A 7 -40.04 -25.72 -16.23
N LEU A 8 -38.81 -25.59 -15.80
CA LEU A 8 -37.94 -26.75 -15.65
C LEU A 8 -37.31 -26.72 -14.26
N VAL A 9 -37.92 -27.50 -13.38
CA VAL A 9 -37.44 -27.93 -12.08
C VAL A 9 -36.46 -29.08 -12.35
N LEU A 10 -35.27 -29.00 -11.78
CA LEU A 10 -34.47 -30.20 -11.55
C LEU A 10 -33.90 -30.18 -10.13
N LEU A 11 -34.37 -31.17 -9.41
CA LEU A 11 -34.05 -31.56 -8.06
C LEU A 11 -32.69 -32.27 -7.97
N CYS A 12 -32.19 -32.29 -6.72
CA CYS A 12 -31.35 -33.32 -6.09
C CYS A 12 -29.85 -33.27 -6.41
N SER A 13 -29.00 -33.46 -5.49
CA SER A 13 -29.05 -34.32 -4.30
C SER A 13 -27.98 -33.91 -3.30
N VAL A 14 -28.40 -33.96 -2.05
CA VAL A 14 -27.61 -33.96 -0.84
C VAL A 14 -26.78 -35.24 -0.79
N GLY A 15 -25.50 -35.13 -0.47
CA GLY A 15 -24.62 -36.25 -0.13
C GLY A 15 -23.80 -35.88 1.09
N MET A 16 -24.39 -36.11 2.26
CA MET A 16 -23.66 -36.24 3.52
C MET A 16 -23.14 -37.65 3.64
N LEU A 17 -21.89 -37.82 4.06
CA LEU A 17 -21.31 -38.95 4.82
C LEU A 17 -20.06 -38.38 5.44
N GLY A 18 -19.91 -38.22 6.70
CA GLY A 18 -20.25 -39.07 7.82
C GLY A 18 -18.98 -39.65 8.38
N CYS A 19 -18.66 -39.15 9.56
CA CYS A 19 -17.63 -39.62 10.48
C CYS A 19 -17.54 -41.14 10.56
N GLN A 20 -16.32 -41.66 10.84
CA GLN A 20 -16.20 -42.49 12.05
C GLN A 20 -14.74 -42.72 12.42
N GLN A 21 -14.49 -42.39 13.65
CA GLN A 21 -13.45 -42.78 14.55
C GLN A 21 -13.63 -44.25 14.94
N GLN A 22 -12.57 -45.05 14.91
CA GLN A 22 -12.53 -46.21 15.75
C GLN A 22 -11.12 -46.53 16.21
N SER A 23 -11.02 -46.62 17.48
CA SER A 23 -9.98 -47.04 18.38
C SER A 23 -9.87 -48.56 18.48
N ALA A 24 -8.71 -48.99 18.96
CA ALA A 24 -8.41 -50.13 19.83
C ALA A 24 -8.37 -51.57 19.26
N SER A 25 -7.32 -52.26 19.47
CA SER A 25 -7.07 -53.36 20.42
C SER A 25 -5.75 -54.07 20.05
N GLU A 26 -4.80 -54.13 20.94
CA GLU A 26 -4.45 -55.25 21.84
C GLU A 26 -4.33 -56.63 21.18
N GLN A 27 -3.14 -57.19 21.30
CA GLN A 27 -2.76 -58.52 21.75
C GLN A 27 -1.27 -58.70 21.52
N GLN A 28 -0.42 -58.79 22.55
CA GLN A 28 -0.10 -59.88 23.50
C GLN A 28 0.32 -61.20 22.81
N THR A 29 1.45 -61.61 23.16
CA THR A 29 2.08 -62.84 23.64
C THR A 29 3.42 -63.06 22.90
N ASP A 30 4.50 -63.66 23.40
CA ASP A 30 4.73 -64.42 24.58
C ASP A 30 6.25 -64.60 24.75
N SER A 31 6.66 -64.65 26.00
CA SER A 31 7.60 -65.57 26.70
C SER A 31 8.92 -66.02 26.09
N ALA A 32 9.94 -65.98 26.85
CA ALA A 32 10.75 -66.95 27.53
C ALA A 32 12.21 -66.47 27.59
N GLU A 33 12.88 -66.49 28.60
CA GLU A 33 13.29 -67.23 29.68
C GLU A 33 14.72 -66.85 30.10
N THR A 34 14.88 -66.67 31.40
CA THR A 34 16.14 -66.48 32.13
C THR A 34 16.87 -67.83 32.20
N PRO A 35 18.17 -67.84 32.40
CA PRO A 35 18.60 -68.36 33.73
C PRO A 35 19.70 -67.57 34.43
N ALA A 36 19.57 -67.57 35.72
CA ALA A 36 20.48 -67.12 36.75
C ALA A 36 21.72 -68.05 36.95
N ALA A 37 22.79 -67.46 37.44
CA ALA A 37 23.68 -68.09 38.42
C ALA A 37 24.54 -67.02 39.10
N LYS A 38 24.52 -67.13 40.41
CA LYS A 38 25.35 -66.53 41.47
C LYS A 38 26.68 -67.33 41.59
N PRO A 39 27.55 -67.06 42.57
CA PRO A 39 27.96 -65.88 43.34
C PRO A 39 29.46 -65.73 43.57
N THR A 40 29.84 -64.65 44.31
CA THR A 40 30.90 -64.64 45.38
C THR A 40 32.32 -64.29 44.94
N GLU A 41 32.82 -63.12 45.38
CA GLU A 41 33.92 -63.07 46.36
C GLU A 41 34.06 -61.70 46.98
N GLN A 42 34.10 -61.68 48.31
CA GLN A 42 34.40 -60.56 49.17
C GLN A 42 35.90 -60.26 49.15
N GLN A 43 36.28 -58.97 49.05
CA GLN A 43 37.54 -58.48 49.64
C GLN A 43 37.36 -57.14 50.26
N GLU A 44 37.82 -56.99 51.46
CA GLU A 44 37.78 -55.88 52.39
C GLU A 44 38.62 -54.68 51.97
N PRO A 45 38.43 -53.51 52.57
CA PRO A 45 38.82 -52.16 52.04
C PRO A 45 40.25 -51.77 52.48
N PRO A 46 40.91 -50.92 51.69
CA PRO A 46 42.05 -50.13 52.21
C PRO A 46 41.63 -48.68 52.54
N LYS A 47 42.07 -48.32 53.69
CA LYS A 47 42.22 -47.04 54.39
C LYS A 47 41.94 -45.76 53.65
N GLN A 48 41.16 -44.92 54.32
CA GLN A 48 40.98 -43.50 54.16
C GLN A 48 42.29 -42.73 54.01
N THR A 49 42.39 -41.96 52.90
CA THR A 49 43.30 -40.83 52.84
C THR A 49 42.43 -39.61 52.77
N GLU A 50 42.51 -38.74 53.74
CA GLU A 50 41.89 -37.44 53.78
C GLU A 50 42.34 -36.60 52.55
N SER A 51 41.42 -36.36 51.59
CA SER A 51 41.63 -35.44 50.54
C SER A 51 40.87 -34.17 50.90
N THR A 52 41.62 -33.14 51.17
CA THR A 52 41.23 -31.76 51.40
C THR A 52 40.20 -31.31 50.39
N LYS A 53 38.97 -31.06 50.84
CA LYS A 53 37.92 -30.43 50.03
C LYS A 53 38.34 -28.96 49.75
N GLN A 54 38.84 -28.70 48.55
CA GLN A 54 38.82 -27.36 48.01
C GLN A 54 37.37 -26.97 47.78
N PRO A 55 36.96 -25.75 48.15
CA PRO A 55 35.60 -25.25 47.84
C PRO A 55 35.47 -25.13 46.32
N VAL A 56 34.57 -25.90 45.73
CA VAL A 56 34.10 -25.72 44.35
C VAL A 56 33.52 -24.32 44.29
N GLY A 57 34.26 -23.41 43.66
CA GLY A 57 33.79 -22.07 43.42
C GLY A 57 32.45 -22.12 42.65
N GLN A 58 31.41 -21.64 43.25
CA GLN A 58 30.14 -21.40 42.57
C GLN A 58 30.42 -20.45 41.40
N THR A 59 30.48 -20.98 40.20
CA THR A 59 30.48 -20.16 38.97
C THR A 59 29.17 -19.41 38.97
N LYS A 60 29.24 -18.11 39.23
CA LYS A 60 28.10 -17.22 39.15
C LYS A 60 27.62 -17.26 37.72
N ILE A 61 26.52 -17.96 37.44
CA ILE A 61 25.87 -17.95 36.14
C ILE A 61 25.37 -16.52 35.93
N ILE A 62 26.10 -15.73 35.12
CA ILE A 62 25.64 -14.43 34.65
C ILE A 62 24.58 -14.76 33.61
N PRO A 63 23.32 -14.35 33.81
CA PRO A 63 22.30 -14.54 32.80
C PRO A 63 22.76 -13.92 31.47
N ALA A 64 22.55 -14.62 30.36
CA ALA A 64 22.81 -14.05 29.05
C ALA A 64 22.01 -12.73 28.89
N PRO A 65 22.60 -11.70 28.31
CA PRO A 65 21.87 -10.45 28.07
C PRO A 65 20.63 -10.73 27.21
N ILE A 66 19.51 -10.12 27.60
CA ILE A 66 18.25 -10.21 26.83
C ILE A 66 18.48 -9.58 25.46
N PRO A 67 18.21 -10.26 24.36
CA PRO A 67 18.34 -9.70 23.02
C PRO A 67 17.44 -8.46 22.83
N VAL A 68 18.02 -7.39 22.32
CA VAL A 68 17.33 -6.12 22.04
C VAL A 68 17.61 -5.74 20.59
N ILE A 69 16.58 -5.37 19.84
CA ILE A 69 16.67 -4.93 18.45
C ILE A 69 16.42 -3.44 18.39
N ASN A 70 17.41 -2.69 17.91
CA ASN A 70 17.29 -1.26 17.63
C ASN A 70 17.01 -1.04 16.14
N ILE A 71 15.88 -0.41 15.84
CA ILE A 71 15.49 -0.06 14.47
C ILE A 71 15.86 1.39 14.22
N ILE A 72 16.66 1.64 13.20
CA ILE A 72 17.15 2.97 12.84
C ILE A 72 16.68 3.39 11.45
N ASP A 73 16.55 4.70 11.28
CA ASP A 73 16.33 5.32 9.98
C ASP A 73 17.65 5.30 9.18
N PRO A 74 17.69 4.74 7.96
CA PRO A 74 18.93 4.57 7.20
C PRO A 74 19.55 5.89 6.73
N THR A 75 18.78 6.98 6.64
CA THR A 75 19.24 8.27 6.16
C THR A 75 19.83 9.12 7.29
N SER A 76 19.16 9.13 8.44
CA SER A 76 19.53 9.99 9.58
C SER A 76 20.26 9.25 10.70
N ASN A 77 20.34 7.91 10.64
CA ASN A 77 20.80 7.03 11.73
C ASN A 77 20.04 7.22 13.05
N LYS A 78 18.88 7.86 13.01
CA LYS A 78 18.05 8.11 14.18
C LYS A 78 17.40 6.81 14.65
N LEU A 79 17.46 6.54 15.96
CA LEU A 79 16.70 5.45 16.57
C LEU A 79 15.20 5.72 16.43
N ILE A 80 14.50 4.81 15.77
CA ILE A 80 13.06 4.87 15.54
C ILE A 80 12.31 4.07 16.60
N HIS A 81 12.77 2.85 16.86
CA HIS A 81 12.13 1.96 17.82
C HIS A 81 13.13 0.97 18.41
N THR A 82 12.83 0.49 19.62
CA THR A 82 13.56 -0.61 20.27
C THR A 82 12.58 -1.73 20.58
N LEU A 83 12.89 -2.94 20.13
CA LEU A 83 12.10 -4.15 20.40
C LEU A 83 12.87 -5.09 21.33
N THR A 84 12.16 -5.70 22.26
CA THR A 84 12.62 -6.83 23.06
C THR A 84 11.85 -8.06 22.61
N PRO A 85 12.41 -8.95 21.77
CA PRO A 85 11.68 -10.09 21.19
C PRO A 85 10.99 -11.00 22.22
N ILE A 86 11.64 -11.23 23.35
CA ILE A 86 11.09 -12.06 24.44
C ILE A 86 9.79 -11.46 25.00
N ASP A 87 9.72 -10.14 25.19
CA ASP A 87 8.53 -9.45 25.69
C ASP A 87 7.35 -9.55 24.70
N LEU A 88 7.66 -9.74 23.42
CA LEU A 88 6.67 -9.96 22.36
C LEU A 88 6.26 -11.42 22.18
N GLY A 89 6.97 -12.37 22.87
CA GLY A 89 6.66 -13.79 22.87
C GLY A 89 7.52 -14.65 21.94
N TYR A 90 8.68 -14.18 21.50
CA TYR A 90 9.56 -14.86 20.54
C TYR A 90 9.88 -16.32 20.91
N GLU A 91 10.19 -16.63 22.18
CA GLU A 91 10.50 -17.99 22.63
C GLU A 91 9.27 -18.76 23.15
N MET A 92 8.12 -18.09 23.33
CA MET A 92 6.93 -18.67 23.95
C MET A 92 5.88 -19.08 22.93
N ASP A 93 5.59 -18.23 21.95
CA ASP A 93 4.61 -18.43 20.88
C ASP A 93 5.09 -17.70 19.64
N ILE A 94 5.79 -18.40 18.78
CA ILE A 94 6.37 -17.84 17.55
C ILE A 94 5.29 -17.35 16.57
N ALA A 95 4.11 -18.00 16.53
CA ALA A 95 3.04 -17.58 15.65
C ALA A 95 2.42 -16.26 16.11
N ALA A 96 2.15 -16.12 17.41
CA ALA A 96 1.68 -14.85 17.97
C ALA A 96 2.74 -13.74 17.86
N TYR A 97 4.02 -14.08 17.99
CA TYR A 97 5.13 -13.15 17.79
C TYR A 97 5.15 -12.59 16.36
N ILE A 98 5.06 -13.45 15.33
CA ILE A 98 5.03 -13.05 13.92
C ILE A 98 3.89 -12.06 13.68
N VAL A 99 2.67 -12.37 14.15
CA VAL A 99 1.51 -11.47 14.00
C VAL A 99 1.77 -10.09 14.60
N LYS A 100 2.45 -10.01 15.76
CA LYS A 100 2.77 -8.72 16.39
C LYS A 100 3.79 -7.92 15.59
N ILE A 101 4.84 -8.56 15.05
CA ILE A 101 5.85 -7.83 14.26
C ILE A 101 5.31 -7.44 12.87
N GLU A 102 4.41 -8.23 12.27
CA GLU A 102 3.69 -7.84 11.06
C GLU A 102 2.80 -6.63 11.29
N GLN A 103 2.05 -6.62 12.40
CA GLN A 103 1.23 -5.47 12.78
C GLN A 103 2.10 -4.22 13.05
N PHE A 104 3.22 -4.39 13.75
CA PHE A 104 4.19 -3.31 13.99
C PHE A 104 4.76 -2.76 12.68
N ALA A 105 5.17 -3.61 11.74
CA ALA A 105 5.70 -3.19 10.45
C ALA A 105 4.64 -2.40 9.64
N LYS A 106 3.39 -2.88 9.65
CA LYS A 106 2.27 -2.21 9.00
C LYS A 106 1.94 -0.85 9.61
N GLU A 107 1.95 -0.74 10.94
CA GLU A 107 1.72 0.52 11.65
C GLU A 107 2.83 1.53 11.38
N LEU A 108 4.07 1.05 11.33
CA LEU A 108 5.23 1.88 11.01
C LEU A 108 5.19 2.39 9.57
N ALA A 109 4.75 1.54 8.62
CA ALA A 109 4.58 1.92 7.22
C ALA A 109 3.45 2.94 7.03
N ARG A 110 2.26 2.65 7.55
CA ARG A 110 1.02 3.39 7.23
C ARG A 110 0.66 4.47 8.23
N GLY A 111 1.26 4.40 9.42
CA GLY A 111 0.89 5.23 10.56
C GLY A 111 -0.26 4.65 11.38
N ILE A 112 -0.47 5.21 12.55
CA ILE A 112 -1.51 4.82 13.51
C ILE A 112 -2.06 6.06 14.22
N ASP A 113 -3.35 6.07 14.52
CA ASP A 113 -4.01 7.10 15.34
C ASP A 113 -3.74 8.55 14.87
N GLY A 114 -3.77 8.77 13.56
CA GLY A 114 -3.54 10.10 12.97
C GLY A 114 -2.07 10.52 12.87
N LYS A 115 -1.14 9.68 13.33
CA LYS A 115 0.30 9.88 13.08
C LYS A 115 0.67 9.29 11.74
N ALA A 116 1.37 10.06 10.90
CA ALA A 116 1.88 9.59 9.62
C ALA A 116 2.91 8.47 9.82
N GLY A 117 2.86 7.44 8.97
CA GLY A 117 3.90 6.43 8.85
C GLY A 117 5.02 6.85 7.89
N TYR A 118 5.85 5.86 7.52
CA TYR A 118 6.94 6.07 6.56
C TYR A 118 6.48 6.13 5.12
N ASP A 119 5.35 5.48 4.77
CA ASP A 119 4.81 5.53 3.43
C ASP A 119 4.34 6.93 3.07
N GLN A 120 4.93 7.50 2.01
CA GLN A 120 4.57 8.81 1.50
C GLN A 120 4.19 8.69 0.04
N ARG A 121 3.04 9.24 -0.32
CA ARG A 121 2.61 9.30 -1.72
C ARG A 121 3.54 10.23 -2.50
N MET A 122 3.83 9.86 -3.73
CA MET A 122 4.51 10.74 -4.66
C MET A 122 3.72 12.04 -4.84
N VAL A 123 4.40 13.16 -4.70
CA VAL A 123 3.92 14.46 -5.15
C VAL A 123 4.69 14.75 -6.43
N LEU A 124 3.99 14.76 -7.56
CA LEU A 124 4.61 14.93 -8.87
C LEU A 124 5.16 16.33 -9.06
N ASP A 125 6.25 16.41 -9.80
CA ASP A 125 6.82 17.67 -10.25
C ASP A 125 5.87 18.38 -11.21
N ARG A 126 5.93 19.71 -11.26
CA ARG A 126 5.12 20.52 -12.16
C ARG A 126 5.92 21.69 -12.73
N LEU A 127 5.45 22.25 -13.82
CA LEU A 127 5.98 23.51 -14.35
C LEU A 127 5.14 24.69 -13.86
N ASP A 128 5.80 25.79 -13.57
CA ASP A 128 5.11 27.07 -13.36
C ASP A 128 4.65 27.69 -14.69
N GLU A 129 4.08 28.90 -14.65
CA GLU A 129 3.63 29.61 -15.84
C GLU A 129 4.78 30.01 -16.77
N HIS A 130 5.99 30.10 -16.25
CA HIS A 130 7.21 30.43 -16.98
C HIS A 130 7.99 29.22 -17.49
N GLY A 131 7.52 28.00 -17.21
CA GLY A 131 8.18 26.75 -17.55
C GLY A 131 9.27 26.32 -16.58
N ASN A 132 9.39 26.98 -15.42
CA ASN A 132 10.34 26.56 -14.40
C ASN A 132 9.79 25.36 -13.61
N LEU A 133 10.71 24.46 -13.26
CA LEU A 133 10.38 23.25 -12.52
C LEU A 133 10.09 23.56 -11.04
N ILE A 134 8.91 23.19 -10.59
CA ILE A 134 8.54 23.11 -9.17
C ILE A 134 8.63 21.65 -8.75
N LYS A 135 9.60 21.34 -7.90
CA LYS A 135 9.82 19.98 -7.40
C LYS A 135 8.70 19.54 -6.45
N GLY A 136 8.25 18.31 -6.62
CA GLY A 136 7.39 17.58 -5.70
C GLY A 136 8.19 16.78 -4.67
N ASN A 137 7.65 15.61 -4.30
CA ASN A 137 8.30 14.69 -3.36
C ASN A 137 8.31 13.27 -3.95
N PRO A 138 9.36 12.48 -3.71
CA PRO A 138 9.41 11.10 -4.17
C PRO A 138 8.34 10.23 -3.51
N LEU A 139 8.06 9.08 -4.12
CA LEU A 139 7.32 8.00 -3.47
C LEU A 139 8.24 7.33 -2.47
N ILE A 140 7.82 7.25 -1.21
CA ILE A 140 8.55 6.53 -0.16
C ILE A 140 7.68 5.35 0.29
N LEU A 141 8.27 4.16 0.32
CA LEU A 141 7.61 2.93 0.74
C LEU A 141 8.49 2.15 1.71
N LEU A 142 7.95 1.82 2.87
CA LEU A 142 8.56 0.85 3.78
C LEU A 142 8.20 -0.56 3.32
N ARG A 143 9.19 -1.41 3.05
CA ARG A 143 8.97 -2.82 2.71
C ARG A 143 8.63 -3.62 3.96
N GLU A 144 7.32 -3.70 4.29
CA GLU A 144 6.81 -4.35 5.50
C GLU A 144 7.38 -5.77 5.67
N SER A 145 7.32 -6.61 4.61
CA SER A 145 7.79 -8.00 4.67
C SER A 145 9.29 -8.14 4.94
N VAL A 146 10.11 -7.24 4.35
CA VAL A 146 11.56 -7.24 4.57
C VAL A 146 11.89 -6.77 5.99
N LEU A 147 11.11 -5.83 6.55
CA LEU A 147 11.28 -5.42 7.94
C LEU A 147 10.97 -6.59 8.89
N VAL A 148 9.88 -7.31 8.65
CA VAL A 148 9.53 -8.52 9.42
C VAL A 148 10.65 -9.56 9.35
N GLU A 149 11.17 -9.86 8.16
CA GLU A 149 12.29 -10.78 7.96
C GLU A 149 13.53 -10.36 8.77
N ARG A 150 13.96 -9.10 8.67
CA ARG A 150 15.11 -8.56 9.43
C ARG A 150 14.90 -8.66 10.95
N ILE A 151 13.67 -8.35 11.43
CA ILE A 151 13.34 -8.50 12.85
C ILE A 151 13.43 -9.97 13.27
N MET A 152 12.89 -10.90 12.48
CA MET A 152 12.97 -12.34 12.77
C MET A 152 14.41 -12.83 12.85
N GLU A 153 15.26 -12.45 11.92
CA GLU A 153 16.69 -12.81 11.89
C GLU A 153 17.44 -12.30 13.15
N ALA A 154 17.11 -11.08 13.58
CA ALA A 154 17.75 -10.45 14.76
C ALA A 154 17.16 -10.92 16.09
N SER A 155 16.04 -11.65 16.12
CA SER A 155 15.28 -11.95 17.35
C SER A 155 16.07 -12.77 18.36
N ALA A 156 16.94 -13.67 17.90
CA ALA A 156 17.74 -14.53 18.80
C ALA A 156 18.98 -13.81 19.37
N SER A 157 19.56 -12.88 18.63
CA SER A 157 20.86 -12.26 18.99
C SER A 157 20.76 -10.78 19.36
N GLY A 158 19.66 -10.12 19.03
CA GLY A 158 19.55 -8.68 19.09
C GLY A 158 20.39 -7.99 18.00
N GLY A 159 20.55 -6.69 18.12
CA GLY A 159 21.38 -5.88 17.23
C GLY A 159 20.67 -4.64 16.68
N THR A 160 21.26 -4.04 15.64
CA THR A 160 20.69 -2.87 14.97
C THR A 160 20.29 -3.25 13.55
N ILE A 161 19.09 -2.88 13.16
CA ILE A 161 18.56 -3.08 11.80
C ILE A 161 18.12 -1.73 11.23
N GLU A 162 18.38 -1.53 9.95
CA GLU A 162 17.91 -0.36 9.21
C GLU A 162 16.52 -0.59 8.63
N LEU A 163 15.68 0.44 8.62
CA LEU A 163 14.40 0.40 7.92
C LEU A 163 14.62 0.12 6.43
N PRO A 164 13.94 -0.90 5.86
CA PRO A 164 14.01 -1.18 4.43
C PRO A 164 13.10 -0.22 3.64
N ILE A 165 13.58 1.00 3.40
CA ILE A 165 12.84 2.07 2.72
C ILE A 165 13.24 2.10 1.25
N ASP A 166 12.26 2.06 0.34
CA ASP A 166 12.41 2.37 -1.06
C ASP A 166 12.03 3.84 -1.31
N VAL A 167 12.91 4.58 -1.98
CA VAL A 167 12.68 5.95 -2.42
C VAL A 167 12.67 5.94 -3.95
N LEU A 168 11.54 6.31 -4.55
CA LEU A 168 11.40 6.39 -6.00
C LEU A 168 11.21 7.85 -6.40
N GLU A 169 12.25 8.39 -7.02
CA GLU A 169 12.23 9.72 -7.64
C GLU A 169 11.38 9.70 -8.93
N SER A 170 11.02 10.89 -9.42
CA SER A 170 10.26 11.03 -10.66
C SER A 170 11.05 10.52 -11.86
N GLY A 171 10.37 9.75 -12.72
CA GLY A 171 11.00 8.97 -13.79
C GLY A 171 11.16 9.73 -15.12
N TYR A 172 11.79 10.91 -15.10
CA TYR A 172 12.12 11.68 -16.31
C TYR A 172 13.50 12.32 -16.17
N ASP A 173 14.12 12.65 -17.31
CA ASP A 173 15.37 13.37 -17.34
C ASP A 173 15.12 14.88 -17.40
N SER A 174 15.93 15.69 -16.72
CA SER A 174 15.77 17.16 -16.72
C SER A 174 15.87 17.77 -18.11
N GLU A 175 16.59 17.11 -19.02
CA GLU A 175 16.72 17.51 -20.43
C GLU A 175 15.41 17.36 -21.22
N ASP A 176 14.48 16.54 -20.75
CA ASP A 176 13.16 16.36 -21.39
C ASP A 176 12.22 17.53 -21.14
N ILE A 177 12.40 18.25 -20.03
CA ILE A 177 11.46 19.28 -19.55
C ILE A 177 11.09 20.31 -20.63
N PRO A 178 12.05 20.92 -21.36
CA PRO A 178 11.74 21.91 -22.39
C PRO A 178 10.95 21.34 -23.56
N HIS A 179 10.93 20.03 -23.73
CA HIS A 179 10.36 19.32 -24.86
C HIS A 179 8.99 18.68 -24.56
N LEU A 180 8.56 18.64 -23.30
CA LEU A 180 7.32 17.94 -22.90
C LEU A 180 6.03 18.56 -23.46
N GLU A 181 6.08 19.79 -24.01
CA GLU A 181 4.93 20.44 -24.62
C GLU A 181 4.89 20.34 -26.16
N GLU A 182 5.85 19.63 -26.81
CA GLU A 182 6.01 19.63 -28.26
C GLU A 182 4.86 18.96 -29.01
N VAL A 183 4.40 17.81 -28.52
CA VAL A 183 3.41 16.99 -29.25
C VAL A 183 2.28 16.52 -28.36
N ALA A 184 1.04 16.79 -28.79
CA ALA A 184 -0.16 16.23 -28.17
C ALA A 184 -0.31 14.75 -28.57
N ILE A 185 -0.41 13.86 -27.58
CA ILE A 185 -0.54 12.39 -27.75
C ILE A 185 -1.91 11.87 -27.35
N ALA A 186 -2.66 12.61 -26.54
CA ALA A 186 -4.04 12.30 -26.16
C ALA A 186 -4.77 13.55 -25.76
N SER A 187 -6.10 13.57 -25.91
CA SER A 187 -6.92 14.69 -25.48
C SER A 187 -8.36 14.24 -25.21
N TYR A 188 -9.02 14.90 -24.27
CA TYR A 188 -10.45 14.72 -24.02
C TYR A 188 -11.08 16.01 -23.52
N THR A 189 -12.31 16.31 -24.00
CA THR A 189 -13.04 17.52 -23.64
C THR A 189 -14.39 17.17 -23.02
N THR A 190 -14.75 17.86 -21.96
CA THR A 190 -16.11 17.86 -21.38
C THR A 190 -16.67 19.24 -21.30
N TYR A 191 -18.01 19.36 -21.36
CA TYR A 191 -18.72 20.64 -21.37
C TYR A 191 -19.49 20.83 -20.05
N PHE A 192 -19.69 22.09 -19.67
CA PHE A 192 -20.48 22.50 -18.51
C PHE A 192 -21.29 23.74 -18.77
N ASN A 193 -22.29 24.01 -17.91
CA ASN A 193 -23.11 25.18 -18.04
C ASN A 193 -22.34 26.42 -17.53
N PRO A 194 -22.07 27.44 -18.37
CA PRO A 194 -21.32 28.62 -17.96
C PRO A 194 -22.03 29.50 -16.92
N THR A 195 -23.32 29.26 -16.65
CA THR A 195 -24.07 30.03 -15.64
C THR A 195 -23.94 29.49 -14.21
N ASP A 196 -23.37 28.30 -14.02
CA ASP A 196 -23.20 27.67 -12.70
C ASP A 196 -21.91 28.15 -12.02
N ALA A 197 -21.89 29.41 -11.57
CA ALA A 197 -20.66 30.10 -11.15
C ALA A 197 -19.82 29.31 -10.10
N GLY A 198 -20.46 28.81 -9.02
CA GLY A 198 -19.74 28.09 -7.98
C GLY A 198 -19.14 26.78 -8.49
N ARG A 199 -19.92 26.01 -9.28
CA ARG A 199 -19.45 24.78 -9.91
C ARG A 199 -18.29 25.03 -10.89
N ASN A 200 -18.43 26.07 -11.69
CA ASN A 200 -17.41 26.42 -12.68
C ASN A 200 -16.11 26.87 -12.00
N LYS A 201 -16.20 27.60 -10.89
CA LYS A 201 -15.02 27.95 -10.08
C LYS A 201 -14.31 26.72 -9.52
N ASN A 202 -15.05 25.71 -9.10
CA ASN A 202 -14.47 24.45 -8.61
C ASN A 202 -13.76 23.66 -9.73
N ILE A 203 -14.33 23.64 -10.93
CA ILE A 203 -13.70 23.04 -12.12
C ILE A 203 -12.42 23.80 -12.47
N GLU A 204 -12.48 25.14 -12.51
CA GLU A 204 -11.32 26.00 -12.77
C GLU A 204 -10.17 25.73 -11.80
N LEU A 205 -10.44 25.72 -10.49
CA LEU A 205 -9.43 25.50 -9.46
C LEU A 205 -8.82 24.09 -9.56
N SER A 206 -9.64 23.08 -9.73
CA SER A 206 -9.14 21.70 -9.86
C SER A 206 -8.39 21.47 -11.18
N ALA A 207 -8.79 22.12 -12.26
CA ALA A 207 -8.08 22.13 -13.54
C ALA A 207 -6.70 22.82 -13.41
N ALA A 208 -6.65 23.99 -12.76
CA ALA A 208 -5.39 24.68 -12.49
C ALA A 208 -4.43 23.85 -11.62
N ALA A 209 -4.97 23.11 -10.65
CA ALA A 209 -4.15 22.26 -9.78
C ALA A 209 -3.46 21.13 -10.54
N ILE A 210 -4.13 20.51 -11.52
CA ILE A 210 -3.55 19.42 -12.34
C ILE A 210 -2.79 19.92 -13.56
N ASN A 211 -2.85 21.20 -13.87
CA ASN A 211 -2.19 21.77 -15.05
C ASN A 211 -0.66 21.73 -14.89
N LYS A 212 0.02 21.39 -15.98
CA LYS A 212 1.48 21.33 -16.10
C LYS A 212 2.15 20.34 -15.13
N ILE A 213 1.45 19.28 -14.74
CA ILE A 213 2.01 18.15 -13.97
C ILE A 213 2.81 17.26 -14.92
N ILE A 214 4.06 16.97 -14.53
CA ILE A 214 4.94 16.01 -15.22
C ILE A 214 4.68 14.63 -14.63
N VAL A 215 4.40 13.64 -15.47
CA VAL A 215 4.24 12.24 -15.08
C VAL A 215 5.33 11.42 -15.75
N GLY A 216 6.42 11.20 -15.05
CA GLY A 216 7.58 10.44 -15.54
C GLY A 216 7.27 8.95 -15.72
N LYS A 217 8.22 8.23 -16.29
CA LYS A 217 8.14 6.77 -16.43
C LYS A 217 8.06 6.09 -15.06
N GLY A 218 6.99 5.32 -14.82
CA GLY A 218 6.78 4.62 -13.55
C GLY A 218 6.14 5.46 -12.46
N ASP A 219 5.99 6.76 -12.65
CA ASP A 219 5.39 7.68 -11.70
C ASP A 219 3.94 7.32 -11.38
N GLN A 220 3.54 7.62 -10.15
CA GLN A 220 2.17 7.43 -9.68
C GLN A 220 1.48 8.78 -9.51
N PHE A 221 0.45 9.01 -10.32
CA PHE A 221 -0.45 10.14 -10.17
C PHE A 221 -1.55 9.82 -9.15
N SER A 222 -1.88 10.80 -8.27
CA SER A 222 -3.02 10.78 -7.37
C SER A 222 -3.74 12.11 -7.47
N PHE A 223 -5.00 12.09 -7.90
CA PHE A 223 -5.80 13.30 -8.05
C PHE A 223 -5.97 14.04 -6.72
N ASN A 224 -6.24 13.29 -5.63
CA ASN A 224 -6.39 13.89 -4.30
C ASN A 224 -5.09 14.50 -3.78
N THR A 225 -3.93 13.91 -4.07
CA THR A 225 -2.63 14.47 -3.68
C THR A 225 -2.32 15.75 -4.42
N VAL A 226 -2.60 15.80 -5.75
CA VAL A 226 -2.32 16.97 -6.59
C VAL A 226 -3.27 18.13 -6.31
N VAL A 227 -4.58 17.85 -6.18
CA VAL A 227 -5.61 18.90 -6.00
C VAL A 227 -5.69 19.39 -4.53
N GLY A 228 -5.38 18.50 -3.57
CA GLY A 228 -5.42 18.85 -2.15
C GLY A 228 -6.82 18.98 -1.56
N PRO A 229 -6.94 19.63 -0.38
CA PRO A 229 -8.22 19.91 0.27
C PRO A 229 -9.17 20.74 -0.61
N ARG A 230 -10.46 20.46 -0.50
CA ARG A 230 -11.51 21.15 -1.23
C ARG A 230 -12.43 21.81 -0.22
N ASP A 231 -11.98 22.91 0.34
CA ASP A 231 -12.68 23.71 1.33
C ASP A 231 -12.76 25.18 0.91
N GLU A 232 -13.51 25.98 1.67
CA GLU A 232 -13.67 27.41 1.40
C GLU A 232 -12.34 28.17 1.53
N ALA A 233 -11.43 27.73 2.43
CA ALA A 233 -10.12 28.34 2.62
C ALA A 233 -9.24 28.18 1.38
N SER A 234 -9.42 27.07 0.64
CA SER A 234 -8.76 26.81 -0.64
C SER A 234 -9.50 27.45 -1.84
N GLY A 235 -10.55 28.24 -1.60
CA GLY A 235 -11.31 28.98 -2.62
C GLY A 235 -12.45 28.19 -3.28
N TYR A 236 -12.67 26.92 -2.88
CA TYR A 236 -13.77 26.14 -3.43
C TYR A 236 -15.13 26.66 -2.96
N GLN A 237 -16.13 26.55 -3.83
CA GLN A 237 -17.45 27.14 -3.66
C GLN A 237 -18.52 26.08 -3.46
N PRO A 238 -19.65 26.43 -2.79
CA PRO A 238 -20.82 25.58 -2.74
C PRO A 238 -21.37 25.30 -4.15
N ALA A 239 -21.58 24.02 -4.46
CA ALA A 239 -22.20 23.59 -5.70
C ALA A 239 -22.84 22.20 -5.54
N PRO A 240 -23.78 21.80 -6.44
CA PRO A 240 -24.37 20.47 -6.38
C PRO A 240 -23.36 19.36 -6.57
N GLU A 241 -23.40 18.39 -5.65
CA GLU A 241 -22.65 17.13 -5.70
C GLU A 241 -23.53 15.91 -5.48
N ILE A 242 -23.05 14.71 -5.79
CA ILE A 242 -23.81 13.47 -5.64
C ILE A 242 -23.25 12.68 -4.45
N ILE A 243 -24.04 12.58 -3.39
CA ILE A 243 -23.74 11.75 -2.20
C ILE A 243 -24.88 10.75 -1.99
N ASN A 244 -24.56 9.46 -1.90
CA ASN A 244 -25.53 8.39 -1.62
C ASN A 244 -26.77 8.44 -2.54
N LYS A 245 -26.56 8.57 -3.85
CA LYS A 245 -27.64 8.68 -4.88
C LYS A 245 -28.55 9.91 -4.75
N LYS A 246 -28.09 10.95 -4.05
CA LYS A 246 -28.84 12.23 -3.91
C LYS A 246 -27.95 13.37 -4.35
N ARG A 247 -28.59 14.38 -4.96
CA ARG A 247 -27.94 15.66 -5.19
C ARG A 247 -28.06 16.52 -3.95
N VAL A 248 -26.92 16.95 -3.41
CA VAL A 248 -26.83 17.82 -2.23
C VAL A 248 -25.94 19.02 -2.56
N MET A 249 -26.07 20.10 -1.83
CA MET A 249 -25.13 21.22 -1.90
C MET A 249 -23.93 20.87 -1.01
N GLY A 250 -22.72 20.99 -1.58
CA GLY A 250 -21.47 20.76 -0.84
C GLY A 250 -20.35 21.60 -1.43
N ILE A 251 -19.25 21.75 -0.69
CA ILE A 251 -18.06 22.50 -1.15
C ILE A 251 -17.28 21.62 -2.12
N GLY A 252 -17.04 22.12 -3.34
CA GLY A 252 -16.26 21.40 -4.36
C GLY A 252 -17.11 20.64 -5.40
N GLY A 253 -18.44 20.79 -5.40
CA GLY A 253 -19.28 20.23 -6.46
C GLY A 253 -18.78 20.65 -7.86
N GLY A 254 -18.59 19.66 -8.76
CA GLY A 254 -18.00 19.85 -10.10
C GLY A 254 -16.63 19.24 -10.31
N ILE A 255 -15.83 19.02 -9.26
CA ILE A 255 -14.45 18.53 -9.34
C ILE A 255 -14.37 17.13 -9.98
N CYS A 256 -15.38 16.28 -9.78
CA CYS A 256 -15.44 14.96 -10.44
C CYS A 256 -15.53 15.07 -11.98
N GLN A 257 -15.92 16.22 -12.54
CA GLN A 257 -15.80 16.44 -13.98
C GLN A 257 -14.34 16.57 -14.39
N THR A 258 -13.52 17.29 -13.62
CA THR A 258 -12.08 17.41 -13.88
C THR A 258 -11.39 16.04 -13.85
N SER A 259 -11.64 15.23 -12.80
CA SER A 259 -11.05 13.90 -12.70
C SER A 259 -11.54 12.93 -13.80
N SER A 260 -12.81 13.04 -14.21
CA SER A 260 -13.35 12.23 -15.31
C SER A 260 -12.81 12.66 -16.68
N THR A 261 -12.60 13.95 -16.90
CA THR A 261 -11.96 14.46 -18.12
C THR A 261 -10.52 13.96 -18.20
N LEU A 262 -9.77 14.05 -17.09
CA LEU A 262 -8.42 13.52 -17.01
C LEU A 262 -8.38 12.01 -17.25
N PHE A 263 -9.29 11.24 -16.62
CA PHE A 263 -9.38 9.80 -16.84
C PHE A 263 -9.53 9.47 -18.34
N ASN A 264 -10.45 10.15 -19.05
CA ASN A 264 -10.68 9.90 -20.47
C ASN A 264 -9.51 10.31 -21.38
N ALA A 265 -8.70 11.28 -20.96
CA ALA A 265 -7.48 11.63 -21.67
C ALA A 265 -6.39 10.57 -21.47
N VAL A 266 -6.09 10.19 -20.21
CA VAL A 266 -5.02 9.23 -19.93
C VAL A 266 -5.39 7.79 -20.28
N ASP A 267 -6.67 7.45 -20.42
CA ASP A 267 -7.12 6.11 -20.85
C ASP A 267 -6.77 5.78 -22.32
N GLN A 268 -6.29 6.78 -23.07
CA GLN A 268 -5.78 6.61 -24.42
C GLN A 268 -4.29 6.21 -24.43
N LEU A 269 -3.65 6.14 -23.26
CA LEU A 269 -2.22 5.92 -23.08
C LEU A 269 -1.95 4.61 -22.33
N PRO A 270 -0.75 4.05 -22.42
CA PRO A 270 -0.33 2.92 -21.60
C PRO A 270 -0.19 3.32 -20.12
N VAL A 271 -1.30 3.31 -19.38
CA VAL A 271 -1.32 3.54 -17.93
C VAL A 271 -1.92 2.34 -17.19
N LYS A 272 -1.48 2.12 -15.96
CA LYS A 272 -2.08 1.13 -15.06
C LYS A 272 -2.88 1.84 -13.98
N TYR A 273 -4.18 1.59 -13.90
CA TYR A 273 -5.00 2.13 -12.84
C TYR A 273 -4.67 1.48 -11.49
N ILE A 274 -4.50 2.31 -10.46
CA ILE A 274 -4.31 1.92 -9.08
C ILE A 274 -5.65 2.04 -8.35
N GLU A 275 -6.42 3.12 -8.65
CA GLU A 275 -7.70 3.39 -8.03
C GLU A 275 -8.58 4.20 -8.98
N ARG A 276 -9.84 3.78 -9.18
CA ARG A 276 -10.88 4.50 -9.89
C ARG A 276 -12.25 4.06 -9.40
N HIS A 277 -13.12 5.01 -9.18
CA HIS A 277 -14.48 4.79 -8.70
C HIS A 277 -15.50 5.44 -9.64
N HIS A 278 -16.72 4.91 -9.60
CA HIS A 278 -17.85 5.40 -10.38
C HIS A 278 -18.86 6.11 -9.50
N HIS A 279 -19.56 7.10 -10.07
CA HIS A 279 -20.69 7.70 -9.41
C HIS A 279 -21.83 6.70 -9.23
N SER A 280 -22.60 6.89 -8.19
CA SER A 280 -23.80 6.08 -7.90
C SER A 280 -25.00 6.44 -8.79
N LEU A 281 -24.92 7.53 -9.57
CA LEU A 281 -25.91 8.00 -10.54
C LEU A 281 -25.20 8.33 -11.86
N ASP A 282 -25.96 8.26 -12.96
CA ASP A 282 -25.46 8.73 -14.26
C ASP A 282 -25.22 10.24 -14.23
N ILE A 283 -24.05 10.63 -14.76
CA ILE A 283 -23.60 12.01 -14.87
C ILE A 283 -23.57 12.39 -16.36
N GLY A 284 -24.01 13.59 -16.68
CA GLY A 284 -24.26 13.99 -18.06
C GLY A 284 -23.05 14.48 -18.85
N TYR A 285 -21.86 14.66 -18.23
CA TYR A 285 -20.69 15.26 -18.88
C TYR A 285 -19.73 14.22 -19.51
N VAL A 286 -19.87 12.92 -19.21
CA VAL A 286 -19.19 11.81 -19.88
C VAL A 286 -20.16 10.66 -20.13
N PRO A 287 -19.87 9.76 -21.09
CA PRO A 287 -20.66 8.55 -21.30
C PRO A 287 -20.67 7.66 -20.03
N LYS A 288 -21.71 6.86 -19.89
CA LYS A 288 -21.88 5.92 -18.77
C LYS A 288 -20.66 5.00 -18.63
N GLY A 289 -20.15 4.89 -17.38
CA GLY A 289 -18.96 4.09 -17.08
C GLY A 289 -17.63 4.76 -17.48
N ARG A 290 -17.68 5.98 -18.00
CA ARG A 290 -16.48 6.77 -18.37
C ARG A 290 -16.16 7.86 -17.36
N ASP A 291 -16.60 7.70 -16.11
CA ASP A 291 -16.37 8.64 -15.02
C ASP A 291 -15.28 8.17 -14.05
N ALA A 292 -14.72 9.11 -13.32
CA ALA A 292 -13.80 8.89 -12.21
C ALA A 292 -14.25 9.79 -11.05
N THR A 293 -14.98 9.22 -10.08
CA THR A 293 -15.44 9.99 -8.92
C THR A 293 -14.34 10.09 -7.87
N VAL A 294 -14.23 11.25 -7.24
CA VAL A 294 -13.22 11.57 -6.24
C VAL A 294 -13.81 12.29 -5.05
N SER A 295 -13.26 12.05 -3.85
CA SER A 295 -13.56 12.81 -2.63
C SER A 295 -12.29 12.96 -1.80
N TYR A 296 -12.02 14.13 -1.25
CA TYR A 296 -10.81 14.34 -0.46
C TYR A 296 -10.87 13.54 0.85
N GLY A 297 -9.79 12.83 1.16
CA GLY A 297 -9.75 11.90 2.31
C GLY A 297 -10.50 10.58 2.11
N GLY A 298 -11.08 10.35 0.92
CA GLY A 298 -11.82 9.14 0.55
C GLY A 298 -11.44 8.63 -0.83
N LEU A 299 -12.43 8.53 -1.74
CA LEU A 299 -12.25 8.02 -3.10
C LEU A 299 -11.25 8.85 -3.90
N ASP A 300 -10.34 8.18 -4.61
CA ASP A 300 -9.31 8.83 -5.42
C ASP A 300 -9.32 8.32 -6.86
N PHE A 301 -8.72 9.10 -7.77
CA PHE A 301 -8.36 8.64 -9.10
C PHE A 301 -6.84 8.57 -9.19
N ARG A 302 -6.32 7.36 -9.30
CA ARG A 302 -4.88 7.08 -9.25
C ARG A 302 -4.47 6.17 -10.39
N PHE A 303 -3.35 6.50 -11.02
CA PHE A 303 -2.76 5.66 -12.06
C PHE A 303 -1.23 5.71 -11.99
N ARG A 304 -0.60 4.72 -12.61
CA ARG A 304 0.85 4.68 -12.86
C ARG A 304 1.09 4.84 -14.35
N ASN A 305 2.03 5.68 -14.73
CA ASN A 305 2.55 5.73 -16.08
C ASN A 305 3.37 4.47 -16.36
N THR A 306 2.88 3.59 -17.24
CA THR A 306 3.56 2.36 -17.69
C THR A 306 4.12 2.48 -19.09
N ALA A 307 3.94 3.64 -19.75
CA ALA A 307 4.66 3.98 -20.95
C ALA A 307 6.16 4.07 -20.67
N GLY A 308 6.97 3.85 -21.63
CA GLY A 308 8.44 3.95 -21.49
C GLY A 308 8.97 5.38 -21.39
N ALA A 309 8.11 6.41 -21.36
CA ALA A 309 8.46 7.82 -21.50
C ALA A 309 7.63 8.75 -20.63
N PRO A 310 8.11 9.95 -20.27
CA PRO A 310 7.35 10.96 -19.55
C PRO A 310 6.31 11.65 -20.44
N PHE A 311 5.29 12.21 -19.79
CA PHE A 311 4.31 13.10 -20.41
C PHE A 311 3.91 14.23 -19.47
N LEU A 312 3.37 15.29 -20.03
CA LEU A 312 2.85 16.46 -19.33
C LEU A 312 1.32 16.49 -19.42
N ILE A 313 0.64 16.75 -18.30
CA ILE A 313 -0.79 16.99 -18.25
C ILE A 313 -1.03 18.50 -18.46
N LYS A 314 -1.80 18.87 -19.48
CA LYS A 314 -2.24 20.25 -19.74
C LYS A 314 -3.74 20.32 -19.53
N ALA A 315 -4.20 21.27 -18.69
CA ALA A 315 -5.61 21.51 -18.44
C ALA A 315 -5.99 22.87 -19.04
N ILE A 316 -6.87 22.85 -20.03
CA ILE A 316 -7.35 24.02 -20.74
C ILE A 316 -8.79 24.30 -20.31
N TYR A 317 -8.97 25.29 -19.44
CA TYR A 317 -10.27 25.72 -18.96
C TYR A 317 -10.82 26.84 -19.82
N GLY A 318 -11.97 26.60 -20.43
CA GLY A 318 -12.67 27.57 -21.26
C GLY A 318 -13.96 28.09 -20.62
N LYS A 319 -14.73 28.85 -21.38
CA LYS A 319 -15.98 29.46 -20.89
C LYS A 319 -17.03 28.44 -20.49
N ASP A 320 -17.12 27.33 -21.21
CA ASP A 320 -18.14 26.27 -21.08
C ASP A 320 -17.57 24.86 -21.29
N PHE A 321 -16.23 24.74 -21.30
CA PHE A 321 -15.55 23.45 -21.49
C PHE A 321 -14.28 23.34 -20.65
N LEU A 322 -13.91 22.09 -20.38
CA LEU A 322 -12.60 21.68 -19.88
C LEU A 322 -12.01 20.66 -20.85
N THR A 323 -10.82 20.96 -21.37
CA THR A 323 -10.02 20.00 -22.14
C THR A 323 -8.79 19.60 -21.33
N ILE A 324 -8.56 18.30 -21.21
CA ILE A 324 -7.26 17.76 -20.76
C ILE A 324 -6.54 17.27 -22.01
N GLU A 325 -5.38 17.85 -22.26
CA GLU A 325 -4.44 17.45 -23.29
C GLU A 325 -3.20 16.82 -22.62
N ILE A 326 -2.74 15.72 -23.15
CA ILE A 326 -1.50 15.07 -22.71
C ILE A 326 -0.46 15.29 -23.79
N THR A 327 0.69 15.85 -23.42
CA THR A 327 1.77 16.16 -24.35
C THR A 327 3.07 15.48 -23.96
N THR A 328 3.99 15.29 -24.90
CA THR A 328 5.32 14.71 -24.68
C THR A 328 6.33 15.29 -25.67
N ALA A 329 7.61 14.98 -25.47
CA ALA A 329 8.66 15.31 -26.41
C ALA A 329 8.52 14.51 -27.73
N GLU A 330 8.83 15.12 -28.85
CA GLU A 330 8.75 14.51 -30.19
C GLU A 330 9.46 13.16 -30.28
N LYS A 331 10.63 13.02 -29.62
CA LYS A 331 11.42 11.77 -29.56
C LYS A 331 10.67 10.59 -28.93
N TYR A 332 9.58 10.82 -28.22
CA TYR A 332 8.81 9.79 -27.50
C TYR A 332 7.48 9.41 -28.20
N ILE A 333 7.12 10.02 -29.33
CA ILE A 333 5.86 9.75 -30.01
C ILE A 333 5.60 8.26 -30.23
N ASP A 334 6.62 7.51 -30.65
CA ASP A 334 6.48 6.09 -30.98
C ASP A 334 6.27 5.18 -29.75
N VAL A 335 6.59 5.69 -28.55
CA VAL A 335 6.33 4.99 -27.29
C VAL A 335 4.85 4.98 -26.94
N PHE A 336 4.08 5.96 -27.43
CA PHE A 336 2.67 6.15 -27.13
C PHE A 336 1.71 5.68 -28.26
N LYS A 337 2.25 5.26 -29.40
CA LYS A 337 1.47 4.65 -30.52
C LYS A 337 1.26 3.15 -30.26
#